data_09aad572f54d59526382fa40bf8f2cb9
#
_entry.id   09aad572f54d59526382fa40bf8f2cb9
#
_cell.length_a   1.000
_cell.length_b   1.000
_cell.length_c   1.000
_cell.angle_alpha   90.00
_cell.angle_beta   90.00
_cell.angle_gamma   90.00
#
_symmetry.space_group_name_H-M   'P 1'
#
loop_
_entity.id
_entity.type
_entity.pdbx_description
1 polymer ?
#
loop_
_entity_poly.entity_id
_entity_poly.type
_entity_poly.pdbx_seq_one_letter_code
_entity_poly.pdbx_strand_id
1 'polypeptide(L)'
;MEHHPFYAVRPLLPVYPEDPSPHERRWVLVRDSSVFFRNDPAAGTVLMPDPLPEGLSCGEPVYLGIRDDIAYYAAGVAAGAEPPAGWQPAPVRELSGKVPEGDMAIASYAVRILDFDRSTAFCGRCGARTRPLTTERARACTACGRIVYPRISPAIIVLIKKGEEILLARSPRFTPGVFSVIAGFNEPGENLEQTVHREVGEEVGITVKNLCYFGSEPWPFPDSLMIGFVAEHAGGEIRIDGREIEAAGWFTRDALPSLPSGASISRALIEAWRRREI
;
A
#
# COMPACT_ATOMS: atom_id res chain seq x y z
N MET A 1 0.66 -12.00 18.33
CA MET A 1 0.52 -10.81 17.45
C MET A 1 1.84 -10.06 17.19
N GLU A 2 2.92 -10.37 17.93
CA GLU A 2 4.20 -9.64 17.83
C GLU A 2 5.12 -10.00 16.65
N HIS A 3 4.75 -10.95 15.80
CA HIS A 3 5.62 -11.47 14.73
C HIS A 3 5.10 -11.19 13.31
N HIS A 4 4.15 -10.26 13.12
CA HIS A 4 3.71 -9.90 11.79
C HIS A 4 4.76 -8.98 11.15
N PRO A 5 5.30 -9.27 9.95
CA PRO A 5 6.37 -8.49 9.32
C PRO A 5 6.04 -7.01 9.16
N PHE A 6 4.76 -6.64 9.02
CA PHE A 6 4.33 -5.25 8.91
C PHE A 6 4.49 -4.41 10.19
N TYR A 7 4.68 -5.01 11.36
CA TYR A 7 4.95 -4.29 12.61
C TYR A 7 6.43 -4.07 12.90
N ALA A 8 7.32 -4.72 12.17
CA ALA A 8 8.77 -4.61 12.38
C ALA A 8 9.37 -3.31 11.79
N VAL A 9 8.65 -2.66 10.88
CA VAL A 9 9.13 -1.43 10.23
C VAL A 9 8.76 -0.23 11.08
N ARG A 10 9.77 0.50 11.59
CA ARG A 10 9.53 1.78 12.26
C ARG A 10 8.91 2.76 11.26
N PRO A 11 7.75 3.38 11.55
CA PRO A 11 7.14 4.35 10.68
C PRO A 11 7.99 5.60 10.58
N LEU A 12 7.89 6.32 9.45
CA LEU A 12 8.30 7.72 9.39
C LEU A 12 7.40 8.53 10.31
N LEU A 13 8.01 9.34 11.18
CA LEU A 13 7.30 10.28 12.02
C LEU A 13 7.19 11.62 11.27
N PRO A 14 6.00 12.02 10.82
CA PRO A 14 5.80 13.33 10.22
C PRO A 14 5.82 14.38 11.35
N VAL A 15 7.00 14.91 11.64
CA VAL A 15 7.16 16.01 12.61
C VAL A 15 6.83 17.33 11.92
N TYR A 16 5.92 18.10 12.48
CA TYR A 16 5.55 19.44 11.98
C TYR A 16 5.62 20.48 13.10
N PRO A 17 6.11 21.69 12.81
CA PRO A 17 6.78 22.05 11.55
C PRO A 17 8.01 21.19 11.28
N GLU A 18 8.46 21.16 10.01
CA GLU A 18 9.70 20.49 9.63
C GLU A 18 10.83 20.94 10.57
N ASP A 19 11.50 19.98 11.20
CA ASP A 19 12.62 20.25 12.06
C ASP A 19 13.83 20.69 11.20
N PRO A 20 14.32 21.95 11.35
CA PRO A 20 15.47 22.42 10.60
C PRO A 20 16.81 21.88 11.11
N SER A 21 16.83 21.07 12.17
CA SER A 21 18.06 20.47 12.72
C SER A 21 18.84 19.73 11.63
N PRO A 22 20.16 19.74 11.67
CA PRO A 22 20.98 19.10 10.66
C PRO A 22 20.94 17.58 10.84
N HIS A 23 19.88 16.97 10.37
CA HIS A 23 19.80 15.52 10.21
C HIS A 23 20.48 15.11 8.90
N GLU A 24 21.00 13.90 8.84
CA GLU A 24 21.30 13.24 7.58
C GLU A 24 20.04 13.27 6.70
N ARG A 25 20.19 13.52 5.41
CA ARG A 25 19.06 13.61 4.50
C ARG A 25 19.08 12.46 3.50
N ARG A 26 17.89 11.93 3.18
CA ARG A 26 17.70 10.92 2.16
C ARG A 26 16.58 11.34 1.22
N TRP A 27 16.77 11.06 -0.06
CA TRP A 27 15.89 11.52 -1.12
C TRP A 27 15.24 10.34 -1.82
N VAL A 28 13.92 10.35 -1.98
CA VAL A 28 13.22 9.42 -2.86
C VAL A 28 12.89 10.14 -4.15
N LEU A 29 13.50 9.70 -5.23
CA LEU A 29 13.27 10.25 -6.57
C LEU A 29 12.11 9.53 -7.21
N VAL A 30 11.07 10.27 -7.60
CA VAL A 30 9.81 9.69 -8.09
C VAL A 30 9.44 10.30 -9.43
N ARG A 31 9.07 9.45 -10.40
CA ARG A 31 8.41 9.85 -11.64
C ARG A 31 7.12 9.05 -11.77
N ASP A 32 5.99 9.73 -11.73
CA ASP A 32 4.65 9.12 -11.71
C ASP A 32 4.50 8.12 -10.55
N SER A 33 4.33 6.84 -10.82
CA SER A 33 4.27 5.75 -9.83
C SER A 33 5.58 4.96 -9.70
N SER A 34 6.64 5.42 -10.38
CA SER A 34 7.97 4.77 -10.38
C SER A 34 8.93 5.51 -9.48
N VAL A 35 9.78 4.77 -8.79
CA VAL A 35 10.91 5.31 -8.02
C VAL A 35 12.21 5.00 -8.75
N PHE A 36 13.18 5.89 -8.60
CA PHE A 36 14.51 5.66 -9.16
C PHE A 36 15.34 4.84 -8.18
N PHE A 37 16.06 3.88 -8.72
CA PHE A 37 17.00 3.04 -7.97
C PHE A 37 18.28 2.84 -8.77
N ARG A 38 19.35 2.47 -8.08
CA ARG A 38 20.57 1.96 -8.70
C ARG A 38 21.00 0.66 -8.02
N ASN A 39 21.65 -0.19 -8.77
CA ASN A 39 22.32 -1.36 -8.24
C ASN A 39 23.77 -0.99 -7.90
N ASP A 40 24.11 -1.11 -6.62
CA ASP A 40 25.46 -0.88 -6.11
C ASP A 40 26.09 -2.22 -5.81
N PRO A 41 27.31 -2.53 -6.32
CA PRO A 41 27.95 -3.82 -6.10
C PRO A 41 28.22 -4.17 -4.63
N ALA A 42 28.38 -3.16 -3.77
CA ALA A 42 28.66 -3.34 -2.35
C ALA A 42 27.38 -3.23 -1.48
N ALA A 43 26.49 -2.31 -1.81
CA ALA A 43 25.31 -2.00 -1.02
C ALA A 43 24.01 -2.65 -1.51
N GLY A 44 24.04 -3.31 -2.67
CA GLY A 44 22.83 -3.88 -3.30
C GLY A 44 21.97 -2.81 -3.98
N THR A 45 20.64 -2.98 -3.93
CA THR A 45 19.73 -2.00 -4.55
C THR A 45 19.53 -0.78 -3.64
N VAL A 46 19.94 0.39 -4.12
CA VAL A 46 19.84 1.68 -3.41
C VAL A 46 18.67 2.48 -3.98
N LEU A 47 17.75 2.92 -3.12
CA LEU A 47 16.58 3.75 -3.47
C LEU A 47 16.75 5.23 -3.13
N MET A 48 17.59 5.55 -2.17
CA MET A 48 17.63 6.86 -1.53
C MET A 48 19.05 7.41 -1.55
N PRO A 49 19.37 8.27 -2.55
CA PRO A 49 20.66 8.93 -2.61
C PRO A 49 20.85 9.95 -1.48
N ASP A 50 22.09 10.16 -1.14
CA ASP A 50 22.57 11.30 -0.37
C ASP A 50 23.97 11.66 -0.88
N PRO A 51 24.20 12.87 -1.37
CA PRO A 51 23.24 13.95 -1.60
C PRO A 51 22.28 13.70 -2.77
N LEU A 52 21.30 14.60 -2.94
CA LEU A 52 20.47 14.63 -4.15
C LEU A 52 21.40 14.80 -5.38
N PRO A 53 21.25 13.94 -6.43
CA PRO A 53 22.10 14.01 -7.60
C PRO A 53 22.10 15.39 -8.28
N GLU A 54 23.27 15.94 -8.52
CA GLU A 54 23.43 17.25 -9.18
C GLU A 54 22.87 17.22 -10.61
N GLY A 55 22.31 18.36 -11.04
CA GLY A 55 21.78 18.52 -12.39
C GLY A 55 20.45 17.81 -12.66
N LEU A 56 19.89 17.10 -11.68
CA LEU A 56 18.60 16.45 -11.85
C LEU A 56 17.48 17.48 -11.88
N SER A 57 16.72 17.54 -12.98
CA SER A 57 15.53 18.35 -13.08
C SER A 57 14.40 17.73 -12.26
N CYS A 58 14.18 18.25 -11.07
CA CYS A 58 13.10 17.84 -10.17
C CYS A 58 12.32 19.05 -9.65
N GLY A 59 11.08 18.79 -9.22
CA GLY A 59 10.27 19.78 -8.53
C GLY A 59 10.79 20.07 -7.12
N GLU A 60 10.11 20.99 -6.43
CA GLU A 60 10.40 21.30 -5.03
C GLU A 60 10.26 20.03 -4.18
N PRO A 61 11.27 19.67 -3.37
CA PRO A 61 11.21 18.48 -2.54
C PRO A 61 10.14 18.58 -1.46
N VAL A 62 9.46 17.48 -1.23
CA VAL A 62 8.43 17.37 -0.20
C VAL A 62 9.00 16.59 0.99
N TYR A 63 8.99 17.23 2.16
CA TYR A 63 9.37 16.57 3.41
C TYR A 63 8.43 15.42 3.75
N LEU A 64 8.97 14.24 4.07
CA LEU A 64 8.22 13.04 4.40
C LEU A 64 8.14 12.78 5.91
N GLY A 65 9.21 13.05 6.63
CA GLY A 65 9.33 12.78 8.07
C GLY A 65 10.74 12.35 8.46
N ILE A 66 10.88 11.95 9.72
CA ILE A 66 12.14 11.49 10.30
C ILE A 66 12.01 10.02 10.71
N ARG A 67 13.05 9.23 10.46
CA ARG A 67 13.24 7.87 10.99
C ARG A 67 14.72 7.68 11.31
N ASP A 68 14.99 7.19 12.52
CA ASP A 68 16.36 6.89 12.98
C ASP A 68 17.33 8.09 12.78
N ASP A 69 16.87 9.30 13.13
CA ASP A 69 17.59 10.58 13.03
C ASP A 69 17.92 11.02 11.58
N ILE A 70 17.30 10.41 10.60
CA ILE A 70 17.44 10.73 9.18
C ILE A 70 16.16 11.41 8.70
N ALA A 71 16.29 12.58 8.05
CA ALA A 71 15.19 13.28 7.41
C ALA A 71 14.99 12.78 5.97
N TYR A 72 13.77 12.39 5.63
CA TYR A 72 13.43 11.86 4.31
C TYR A 72 12.62 12.88 3.50
N TYR A 73 12.93 12.97 2.23
CA TYR A 73 12.28 13.86 1.28
C TYR A 73 11.88 13.09 0.02
N ALA A 74 10.79 13.50 -0.62
CA ALA A 74 10.42 13.05 -1.95
C ALA A 74 10.68 14.16 -2.96
N ALA A 75 11.30 13.83 -4.09
CA ALA A 75 11.50 14.76 -5.19
C ALA A 75 10.89 14.20 -6.48
N GLY A 76 9.94 14.96 -7.05
CA GLY A 76 9.29 14.60 -8.31
C GLY A 76 10.22 14.91 -9.49
N VAL A 77 10.70 13.88 -10.18
CA VAL A 77 11.54 14.03 -11.38
C VAL A 77 10.68 14.44 -12.56
N ALA A 78 11.10 15.48 -13.27
CA ALA A 78 10.36 16.01 -14.42
C ALA A 78 10.19 14.96 -15.53
N ALA A 79 9.06 15.01 -16.22
CA ALA A 79 8.83 14.18 -17.41
C ALA A 79 9.90 14.49 -18.48
N GLY A 80 10.54 13.45 -19.02
CA GLY A 80 11.62 13.60 -20.00
C GLY A 80 13.00 13.97 -19.45
N ALA A 81 13.14 14.23 -18.12
CA ALA A 81 14.48 14.40 -17.54
C ALA A 81 15.28 13.08 -17.60
N GLU A 82 16.52 13.17 -18.02
CA GLU A 82 17.42 12.01 -18.01
C GLU A 82 17.67 11.53 -16.58
N PRO A 83 17.61 10.23 -16.31
CA PRO A 83 17.99 9.69 -15.01
C PRO A 83 19.45 10.04 -14.69
N PRO A 84 19.82 10.25 -13.43
CA PRO A 84 21.22 10.36 -13.06
C PRO A 84 21.99 9.10 -13.47
N ALA A 85 23.29 9.24 -13.75
CA ALA A 85 24.12 8.11 -14.19
C ALA A 85 24.02 6.91 -13.24
N GLY A 86 23.68 5.76 -13.78
CA GLY A 86 23.49 4.51 -13.02
C GLY A 86 22.13 4.36 -12.32
N TRP A 87 21.25 5.38 -12.37
CA TRP A 87 19.90 5.30 -11.83
C TRP A 87 18.89 4.93 -12.91
N GLN A 88 17.90 4.14 -12.55
CA GLN A 88 16.82 3.73 -13.45
C GLN A 88 15.48 3.72 -12.71
N PRO A 89 14.37 4.07 -13.38
CA PRO A 89 13.05 4.04 -12.77
C PRO A 89 12.47 2.62 -12.79
N ALA A 90 11.76 2.25 -11.71
CA ALA A 90 10.88 1.08 -11.69
C ALA A 90 9.61 1.37 -10.90
N PRO A 91 8.48 0.76 -11.26
CA PRO A 91 7.30 0.74 -10.40
C PRO A 91 7.65 0.22 -9.00
N VAL A 92 7.19 0.91 -7.96
CA VAL A 92 7.51 0.56 -6.56
C VAL A 92 7.27 -0.92 -6.28
N ARG A 93 6.15 -1.47 -6.77
CA ARG A 93 5.79 -2.89 -6.56
C ARG A 93 6.83 -3.89 -7.08
N GLU A 94 7.62 -3.53 -8.10
CA GLU A 94 8.63 -4.41 -8.69
C GLU A 94 9.91 -4.50 -7.84
N LEU A 95 10.05 -3.61 -6.86
CA LEU A 95 11.16 -3.59 -5.92
C LEU A 95 10.89 -4.40 -4.65
N SER A 96 9.68 -4.93 -4.50
CA SER A 96 9.32 -5.81 -3.39
C SER A 96 10.24 -7.03 -3.33
N GLY A 97 10.82 -7.29 -2.17
CA GLY A 97 11.81 -8.35 -1.95
C GLY A 97 13.21 -8.07 -2.51
N LYS A 98 13.43 -6.94 -3.21
CA LYS A 98 14.75 -6.52 -3.73
C LYS A 98 15.42 -5.46 -2.87
N VAL A 99 14.65 -4.82 -2.01
CA VAL A 99 15.11 -3.77 -1.09
C VAL A 99 14.60 -4.06 0.31
N PRO A 100 15.21 -3.48 1.37
CA PRO A 100 14.70 -3.59 2.73
C PRO A 100 13.24 -3.11 2.83
N GLU A 101 12.42 -3.78 3.63
CA GLU A 101 11.00 -3.43 3.81
C GLU A 101 10.80 -1.99 4.28
N GLY A 102 11.69 -1.47 5.12
CA GLY A 102 11.66 -0.09 5.57
C GLY A 102 11.85 0.93 4.44
N ASP A 103 12.71 0.62 3.49
CA ASP A 103 12.96 1.47 2.32
C ASP A 103 11.80 1.40 1.34
N MET A 104 11.22 0.22 1.19
CA MET A 104 10.01 -0.01 0.41
C MET A 104 8.83 0.81 0.95
N ALA A 105 8.66 0.83 2.27
CA ALA A 105 7.61 1.62 2.93
C ALA A 105 7.79 3.12 2.68
N ILE A 106 9.03 3.64 2.78
CA ILE A 106 9.33 5.05 2.52
C ILE A 106 9.11 5.39 1.05
N ALA A 107 9.57 4.55 0.12
CA ALA A 107 9.37 4.75 -1.31
C ALA A 107 7.88 4.77 -1.68
N SER A 108 7.09 3.86 -1.13
CA SER A 108 5.64 3.81 -1.28
C SER A 108 4.97 5.08 -0.76
N TYR A 109 5.38 5.54 0.42
CA TYR A 109 4.88 6.77 1.01
C TYR A 109 5.24 7.99 0.16
N ALA A 110 6.47 8.07 -0.37
CA ALA A 110 6.91 9.16 -1.24
C ALA A 110 6.04 9.27 -2.50
N VAL A 111 5.77 8.16 -3.18
CA VAL A 111 4.89 8.11 -4.35
C VAL A 111 3.51 8.66 -3.99
N ARG A 112 2.93 8.24 -2.86
CA ARG A 112 1.61 8.69 -2.41
C ARG A 112 1.54 10.18 -2.10
N ILE A 113 2.56 10.72 -1.44
CA ILE A 113 2.58 12.14 -1.07
C ILE A 113 2.76 13.02 -2.31
N LEU A 114 3.62 12.66 -3.25
CA LEU A 114 3.77 13.40 -4.49
C LEU A 114 2.52 13.31 -5.39
N ASP A 115 1.85 12.16 -5.40
CA ASP A 115 0.56 12.03 -6.09
C ASP A 115 -0.53 12.90 -5.45
N PHE A 116 -0.59 12.92 -4.12
CA PHE A 116 -1.48 13.83 -3.38
C PHE A 116 -1.22 15.29 -3.73
N ASP A 117 0.03 15.72 -3.75
CA ASP A 117 0.39 17.11 -4.07
C ASP A 117 -0.01 17.48 -5.50
N ARG A 118 0.21 16.59 -6.47
CA ARG A 118 -0.19 16.80 -7.87
C ARG A 118 -1.71 16.81 -8.04
N SER A 119 -2.39 15.80 -7.52
CA SER A 119 -3.85 15.63 -7.68
C SER A 119 -4.67 16.68 -6.94
N THR A 120 -4.10 17.32 -5.91
CA THR A 120 -4.75 18.36 -5.12
C THR A 120 -4.19 19.76 -5.34
N ALA A 121 -3.41 19.99 -6.40
CA ALA A 121 -2.88 21.31 -6.76
C ALA A 121 -3.98 22.38 -6.94
N PHE A 122 -5.20 21.94 -7.29
CA PHE A 122 -6.39 22.77 -7.41
C PHE A 122 -7.52 22.27 -6.51
N CYS A 123 -8.28 23.22 -5.97
CA CYS A 123 -9.40 22.91 -5.08
C CYS A 123 -10.56 22.28 -5.84
N GLY A 124 -10.97 21.07 -5.50
CA GLY A 124 -12.13 20.39 -6.10
C GLY A 124 -13.49 21.06 -5.83
N ARG A 125 -13.54 22.12 -4.96
CA ARG A 125 -14.76 22.87 -4.70
C ARG A 125 -14.88 24.12 -5.57
N CYS A 126 -13.80 24.89 -5.75
CA CYS A 126 -13.87 26.22 -6.39
C CYS A 126 -12.82 26.43 -7.49
N GLY A 127 -12.00 25.45 -7.82
CA GLY A 127 -10.98 25.50 -8.86
C GLY A 127 -9.73 26.31 -8.52
N ALA A 128 -9.70 27.07 -7.43
CA ALA A 128 -8.54 27.88 -7.06
C ALA A 128 -7.34 27.00 -6.63
N ARG A 129 -6.14 27.55 -6.75
CA ARG A 129 -4.92 26.84 -6.29
C ARG A 129 -4.97 26.52 -4.80
N THR A 130 -4.35 25.42 -4.44
CA THR A 130 -4.09 25.07 -3.03
C THR A 130 -2.62 25.34 -2.67
N ARG A 131 -2.33 25.37 -1.38
CA ARG A 131 -0.97 25.44 -0.84
C ARG A 131 -0.79 24.39 0.25
N PRO A 132 0.41 23.83 0.43
CA PRO A 132 0.68 22.94 1.57
C PRO A 132 0.52 23.70 2.89
N LEU A 133 0.12 22.98 3.94
CA LEU A 133 0.18 23.48 5.31
C LEU A 133 1.55 23.13 5.92
N THR A 134 2.04 24.00 6.81
CA THR A 134 3.32 23.79 7.51
C THR A 134 3.15 23.10 8.87
N THR A 135 1.89 22.90 9.28
CA THR A 135 1.54 22.34 10.60
C THR A 135 1.07 20.89 10.54
N GLU A 136 0.74 20.43 9.35
CA GLU A 136 0.20 19.06 9.15
C GLU A 136 0.27 18.66 7.67
N ARG A 137 0.12 17.36 7.41
CA ARG A 137 0.09 16.79 6.06
C ARG A 137 -1.27 17.07 5.38
N ALA A 138 -1.46 18.32 4.95
CA ALA A 138 -2.68 18.76 4.29
C ALA A 138 -2.38 19.90 3.31
N ARG A 139 -3.34 20.20 2.43
CA ARG A 139 -3.32 21.37 1.57
C ARG A 139 -4.55 22.23 1.81
N ALA A 140 -4.37 23.55 1.83
CA ALA A 140 -5.47 24.50 1.99
C ALA A 140 -5.73 25.27 0.69
N CYS A 141 -6.99 25.45 0.33
CA CYS A 141 -7.39 26.29 -0.78
C CYS A 141 -7.13 27.76 -0.47
N THR A 142 -6.47 28.47 -1.40
CA THR A 142 -6.13 29.88 -1.23
C THR A 142 -7.34 30.84 -1.31
N ALA A 143 -8.46 30.38 -1.88
CA ALA A 143 -9.67 31.19 -2.06
C ALA A 143 -10.78 30.84 -1.03
N CYS A 144 -11.16 29.55 -0.90
CA CYS A 144 -12.29 29.18 -0.03
C CYS A 144 -11.90 28.53 1.30
N GLY A 145 -10.61 28.40 1.59
CA GLY A 145 -10.09 27.87 2.84
C GLY A 145 -10.30 26.35 3.04
N ARG A 146 -10.85 25.63 2.07
CA ARG A 146 -11.06 24.17 2.18
C ARG A 146 -9.73 23.49 2.42
N ILE A 147 -9.65 22.66 3.46
CA ILE A 147 -8.51 21.79 3.74
C ILE A 147 -8.77 20.42 3.10
N VAL A 148 -7.71 19.84 2.51
CA VAL A 148 -7.72 18.51 1.90
C VAL A 148 -6.56 17.71 2.47
N TYR A 149 -6.85 16.50 2.90
CA TYR A 149 -5.88 15.54 3.41
C TYR A 149 -5.56 14.46 2.38
N PRO A 150 -4.41 13.76 2.49
CA PRO A 150 -4.13 12.60 1.66
C PRO A 150 -5.25 11.57 1.76
N ARG A 151 -5.69 11.07 0.63
CA ARG A 151 -6.73 10.05 0.57
C ARG A 151 -6.17 8.72 1.07
N ILE A 152 -6.96 8.04 1.92
CA ILE A 152 -6.77 6.66 2.33
C ILE A 152 -8.11 5.95 2.10
N SER A 153 -8.12 4.92 1.24
CA SER A 153 -9.31 4.15 0.91
C SER A 153 -9.29 2.84 1.71
N PRO A 154 -10.18 2.68 2.72
CA PRO A 154 -10.27 1.44 3.48
C PRO A 154 -10.75 0.31 2.57
N ALA A 155 -10.11 -0.87 2.69
CA ALA A 155 -10.53 -2.09 2.03
C ALA A 155 -10.34 -3.27 2.99
N ILE A 156 -11.33 -4.16 3.05
CA ILE A 156 -11.19 -5.40 3.81
C ILE A 156 -10.43 -6.44 2.98
N ILE A 157 -9.80 -7.36 3.69
CA ILE A 157 -9.26 -8.59 3.12
C ILE A 157 -9.49 -9.71 4.12
N VAL A 158 -10.11 -10.82 3.70
CA VAL A 158 -10.59 -11.84 4.63
C VAL A 158 -10.21 -13.26 4.22
N LEU A 159 -9.57 -13.99 5.14
CA LEU A 159 -9.36 -15.42 5.05
C LEU A 159 -10.55 -16.14 5.67
N ILE A 160 -11.23 -16.99 4.89
CA ILE A 160 -12.43 -17.73 5.32
C ILE A 160 -12.07 -19.18 5.51
N LYS A 161 -12.30 -19.70 6.73
CA LYS A 161 -12.05 -21.09 7.11
C LYS A 161 -13.31 -21.94 7.04
N LYS A 162 -13.17 -23.21 6.59
CA LYS A 162 -14.19 -24.26 6.66
C LYS A 162 -13.53 -25.56 7.12
N GLY A 163 -13.50 -25.79 8.42
CA GLY A 163 -12.71 -26.88 9.00
C GLY A 163 -11.21 -26.72 8.70
N GLU A 164 -10.61 -27.70 8.02
CA GLU A 164 -9.19 -27.69 7.63
C GLU A 164 -8.93 -27.05 6.26
N GLU A 165 -9.93 -26.44 5.66
CA GLU A 165 -9.84 -25.78 4.36
C GLU A 165 -9.98 -24.27 4.49
N ILE A 166 -9.44 -23.54 3.51
CA ILE A 166 -9.68 -22.10 3.31
C ILE A 166 -10.26 -21.85 1.94
N LEU A 167 -11.09 -20.80 1.84
CA LEU A 167 -11.55 -20.30 0.56
C LEU A 167 -10.46 -19.43 -0.08
N LEU A 168 -10.11 -19.76 -1.32
CA LEU A 168 -9.30 -18.91 -2.17
C LEU A 168 -10.05 -18.66 -3.48
N ALA A 169 -9.88 -17.44 -4.00
CA ALA A 169 -10.52 -16.98 -5.21
C ALA A 169 -9.50 -16.35 -6.17
N ARG A 170 -9.85 -16.33 -7.46
CA ARG A 170 -9.01 -15.78 -8.51
C ARG A 170 -9.76 -14.71 -9.28
N SER A 171 -9.19 -13.51 -9.29
CA SER A 171 -9.63 -12.42 -10.17
C SER A 171 -9.01 -12.59 -11.57
N PRO A 172 -9.72 -12.25 -12.67
CA PRO A 172 -9.17 -12.24 -14.02
C PRO A 172 -7.98 -11.27 -14.17
N ARG A 173 -7.81 -10.34 -13.22
CA ARG A 173 -6.68 -9.39 -13.18
C ARG A 173 -5.39 -9.99 -12.64
N PHE A 174 -5.47 -11.16 -12.02
CA PHE A 174 -4.28 -11.83 -11.47
C PHE A 174 -3.52 -12.59 -12.54
N THR A 175 -2.23 -12.80 -12.30
CA THR A 175 -1.45 -13.74 -13.12
C THR A 175 -2.16 -15.10 -13.18
N PRO A 176 -2.25 -15.76 -14.34
CA PRO A 176 -2.87 -17.05 -14.48
C PRO A 176 -2.43 -18.07 -13.41
N GLY A 177 -3.39 -18.73 -12.78
CA GLY A 177 -3.15 -19.74 -11.73
C GLY A 177 -2.91 -19.18 -10.32
N VAL A 178 -2.82 -17.86 -10.14
CA VAL A 178 -2.66 -17.24 -8.81
C VAL A 178 -4.03 -17.03 -8.17
N PHE A 179 -4.20 -17.55 -6.96
CA PHE A 179 -5.37 -17.37 -6.11
C PHE A 179 -5.02 -16.58 -4.85
N SER A 180 -5.98 -15.85 -4.34
CA SER A 180 -5.86 -15.01 -3.15
C SER A 180 -7.10 -15.15 -2.26
N VAL A 181 -7.09 -14.51 -1.12
CA VAL A 181 -8.26 -14.34 -0.25
C VAL A 181 -9.16 -13.22 -0.80
N ILE A 182 -10.43 -13.19 -0.38
CA ILE A 182 -11.44 -12.18 -0.77
C ILE A 182 -11.04 -10.81 -0.24
N ALA A 183 -11.22 -9.77 -1.06
CA ALA A 183 -10.94 -8.40 -0.66
C ALA A 183 -11.83 -7.41 -1.42
N GLY A 184 -12.31 -6.38 -0.72
CA GLY A 184 -13.13 -5.35 -1.34
C GLY A 184 -13.14 -4.04 -0.59
N PHE A 185 -13.61 -2.98 -1.23
CA PHE A 185 -13.62 -1.64 -0.67
C PHE A 185 -14.81 -1.43 0.27
N ASN A 186 -14.53 -0.68 1.35
CA ASN A 186 -15.56 -0.21 2.25
C ASN A 186 -16.39 0.88 1.58
N GLU A 187 -17.71 0.74 1.62
CA GLU A 187 -18.65 1.71 1.07
C GLU A 187 -19.11 2.74 2.14
N PRO A 188 -19.47 3.97 1.72
CA PRO A 188 -19.96 4.98 2.64
C PRO A 188 -21.18 4.49 3.42
N GLY A 189 -21.07 4.50 4.75
CA GLY A 189 -22.12 4.06 5.66
C GLY A 189 -21.96 2.64 6.20
N GLU A 190 -21.01 1.87 5.68
CA GLU A 190 -20.68 0.55 6.22
C GLU A 190 -19.63 0.64 7.34
N ASN A 191 -19.70 -0.26 8.31
CA ASN A 191 -18.55 -0.66 9.11
C ASN A 191 -17.80 -1.80 8.40
N LEU A 192 -16.59 -2.12 8.87
CA LEU A 192 -15.72 -3.10 8.20
C LEU A 192 -16.32 -4.52 8.21
N GLU A 193 -17.05 -4.89 9.29
CA GLU A 193 -17.72 -6.16 9.39
C GLU A 193 -18.84 -6.29 8.36
N GLN A 194 -19.60 -5.21 8.13
CA GLN A 194 -20.63 -5.16 7.08
C GLN A 194 -19.99 -5.31 5.69
N THR A 195 -18.87 -4.64 5.45
CA THR A 195 -18.11 -4.78 4.21
C THR A 195 -17.67 -6.23 3.97
N VAL A 196 -17.14 -6.92 5.01
CA VAL A 196 -16.79 -8.35 4.89
C VAL A 196 -18.00 -9.19 4.48
N HIS A 197 -19.14 -9.00 5.13
CA HIS A 197 -20.35 -9.77 4.82
C HIS A 197 -20.84 -9.49 3.39
N ARG A 198 -20.85 -8.24 2.95
CA ARG A 198 -21.28 -7.85 1.61
C ARG A 198 -20.35 -8.41 0.54
N GLU A 199 -19.05 -8.15 0.62
CA GLU A 199 -18.07 -8.58 -0.38
C GLU A 199 -18.02 -10.11 -0.52
N VAL A 200 -18.05 -10.83 0.59
CA VAL A 200 -18.12 -12.31 0.57
C VAL A 200 -19.42 -12.81 -0.07
N GLY A 201 -20.54 -12.13 0.21
CA GLY A 201 -21.83 -12.46 -0.40
C GLY A 201 -21.87 -12.17 -1.89
N GLU A 202 -21.33 -11.02 -2.32
CA GLU A 202 -21.33 -10.58 -3.72
C GLU A 202 -20.37 -11.41 -4.58
N GLU A 203 -19.11 -11.59 -4.13
CA GLU A 203 -18.08 -12.25 -4.92
C GLU A 203 -18.20 -13.77 -4.99
N VAL A 204 -18.60 -14.43 -3.89
CA VAL A 204 -18.59 -15.89 -3.78
C VAL A 204 -19.87 -16.52 -3.24
N GLY A 205 -20.89 -15.74 -2.89
CA GLY A 205 -22.24 -16.20 -2.57
C GLY A 205 -22.40 -16.96 -1.25
N ILE A 206 -21.42 -16.94 -0.36
CA ILE A 206 -21.48 -17.62 0.95
C ILE A 206 -21.71 -16.62 2.08
N THR A 207 -22.01 -17.14 3.26
CA THR A 207 -22.10 -16.35 4.50
C THR A 207 -20.98 -16.72 5.47
N VAL A 208 -20.55 -15.74 6.27
CA VAL A 208 -19.46 -15.91 7.24
C VAL A 208 -19.90 -15.50 8.65
N LYS A 209 -19.16 -15.97 9.65
CA LYS A 209 -19.34 -15.67 11.06
C LYS A 209 -17.99 -15.59 11.77
N ASN A 210 -18.00 -15.21 13.06
CA ASN A 210 -16.82 -15.20 13.93
C ASN A 210 -15.65 -14.39 13.33
N LEU A 211 -15.94 -13.17 12.86
CA LEU A 211 -14.93 -12.28 12.30
C LEU A 211 -13.93 -11.87 13.39
N CYS A 212 -12.65 -12.07 13.12
CA CYS A 212 -11.56 -11.65 13.97
C CYS A 212 -10.60 -10.76 13.18
N TYR A 213 -10.27 -9.59 13.72
CA TYR A 213 -9.23 -8.73 13.16
C TYR A 213 -7.87 -9.44 13.19
N PHE A 214 -7.16 -9.40 12.06
CA PHE A 214 -5.83 -10.00 11.90
C PHE A 214 -4.72 -8.95 11.92
N GLY A 215 -4.86 -7.89 11.17
CA GLY A 215 -3.87 -6.83 11.02
C GLY A 215 -4.26 -5.86 9.92
N SER A 216 -3.42 -4.86 9.66
CA SER A 216 -3.63 -3.93 8.54
C SER A 216 -2.33 -3.63 7.82
N GLU A 217 -2.42 -3.29 6.53
CA GLU A 217 -1.29 -2.97 5.67
C GLU A 217 -1.61 -1.75 4.80
N PRO A 218 -0.75 -0.70 4.82
CA PRO A 218 -0.81 0.34 3.81
C PRO A 218 -0.51 -0.26 2.43
N TRP A 219 -1.46 -0.11 1.50
CA TRP A 219 -1.32 -0.62 0.14
C TRP A 219 -1.42 0.55 -0.86
N PRO A 220 -0.26 1.09 -1.32
CA PRO A 220 -0.22 2.34 -2.09
C PRO A 220 -0.59 2.16 -3.57
N PHE A 221 -1.47 1.22 -3.89
CA PHE A 221 -1.90 0.89 -5.26
C PHE A 221 -3.44 0.90 -5.39
N PRO A 222 -4.09 2.07 -5.57
CA PRO A 222 -3.47 3.42 -5.56
C PRO A 222 -3.32 4.03 -4.16
N ASP A 223 -4.23 3.81 -3.20
CA ASP A 223 -4.29 4.52 -1.92
C ASP A 223 -5.01 3.73 -0.81
N SER A 224 -4.95 2.40 -0.86
CA SER A 224 -5.69 1.56 0.07
C SER A 224 -5.00 1.41 1.42
N LEU A 225 -5.83 1.26 2.45
CA LEU A 225 -5.46 0.62 3.71
C LEU A 225 -6.19 -0.73 3.75
N MET A 226 -5.43 -1.81 3.61
CA MET A 226 -5.99 -3.16 3.71
C MET A 226 -6.19 -3.52 5.18
N ILE A 227 -7.39 -3.96 5.54
CA ILE A 227 -7.75 -4.37 6.90
C ILE A 227 -8.09 -5.86 6.88
N GLY A 228 -7.20 -6.67 7.46
CA GLY A 228 -7.25 -8.13 7.44
C GLY A 228 -8.15 -8.72 8.50
N PHE A 229 -8.97 -9.67 8.08
CA PHE A 229 -9.84 -10.47 8.93
C PHE A 229 -9.63 -11.96 8.71
N VAL A 230 -9.92 -12.73 9.74
CA VAL A 230 -10.16 -14.18 9.66
C VAL A 230 -11.63 -14.40 9.97
N ALA A 231 -12.30 -15.25 9.21
CA ALA A 231 -13.69 -15.61 9.41
C ALA A 231 -13.91 -17.11 9.26
N GLU A 232 -15.06 -17.58 9.73
CA GLU A 232 -15.52 -18.95 9.54
C GLU A 232 -16.69 -18.99 8.56
N HIS A 233 -16.73 -19.99 7.70
CA HIS A 233 -17.89 -20.29 6.87
C HIS A 233 -19.13 -20.54 7.75
N ALA A 234 -20.22 -19.85 7.47
CA ALA A 234 -21.48 -20.02 8.18
C ALA A 234 -22.55 -20.77 7.36
N GLY A 235 -22.47 -20.71 6.03
CA GLY A 235 -23.45 -21.35 5.15
C GLY A 235 -23.34 -20.89 3.70
N GLY A 236 -24.12 -21.52 2.83
CA GLY A 236 -24.12 -21.24 1.40
C GLY A 236 -23.11 -22.11 0.63
N GLU A 237 -23.34 -22.21 -0.67
CA GLU A 237 -22.42 -22.85 -1.63
C GLU A 237 -21.73 -21.78 -2.46
N ILE A 238 -20.48 -22.03 -2.87
CA ILE A 238 -19.72 -21.08 -3.69
C ILE A 238 -20.47 -20.81 -5.00
N ARG A 239 -20.77 -19.54 -5.22
CA ARG A 239 -21.36 -19.02 -6.46
C ARG A 239 -20.61 -17.74 -6.82
N ILE A 240 -19.68 -17.85 -7.75
CA ILE A 240 -18.90 -16.70 -8.22
C ILE A 240 -19.76 -15.73 -9.02
N ASP A 241 -19.45 -14.45 -8.93
CA ASP A 241 -20.13 -13.39 -9.70
C ASP A 241 -19.79 -13.40 -11.19
N GLY A 242 -18.67 -14.03 -11.59
CA GLY A 242 -18.18 -14.12 -12.96
C GLY A 242 -17.67 -12.79 -13.56
N ARG A 243 -17.52 -11.77 -12.75
CA ARG A 243 -17.01 -10.45 -13.15
C ARG A 243 -15.70 -10.11 -12.45
N GLU A 244 -15.71 -10.11 -11.12
CA GLU A 244 -14.55 -9.83 -10.28
C GLU A 244 -13.82 -11.12 -9.92
N ILE A 245 -14.56 -12.20 -9.76
CA ILE A 245 -14.05 -13.57 -9.48
C ILE A 245 -14.39 -14.49 -10.65
N GLU A 246 -13.39 -15.10 -11.24
CA GLU A 246 -13.55 -16.10 -12.32
C GLU A 246 -13.45 -17.55 -11.83
N ALA A 247 -12.82 -17.78 -10.67
CA ALA A 247 -12.71 -19.09 -10.03
C ALA A 247 -12.58 -18.93 -8.51
N ALA A 248 -13.25 -19.82 -7.76
CA ALA A 248 -13.11 -19.93 -6.31
C ALA A 248 -13.27 -21.37 -5.88
N GLY A 249 -12.64 -21.74 -4.76
CA GLY A 249 -12.73 -23.09 -4.22
C GLY A 249 -12.21 -23.17 -2.80
N TRP A 250 -12.46 -24.33 -2.18
CA TRP A 250 -11.92 -24.72 -0.88
C TRP A 250 -10.60 -25.47 -1.08
N PHE A 251 -9.57 -25.09 -0.33
CA PHE A 251 -8.23 -25.65 -0.47
C PHE A 251 -7.70 -26.11 0.88
N THR A 252 -7.12 -27.30 0.90
CA THR A 252 -6.40 -27.84 2.05
C THR A 252 -4.94 -27.32 2.08
N ARG A 253 -4.25 -27.48 3.22
CA ARG A 253 -2.84 -27.05 3.38
C ARG A 253 -1.90 -27.71 2.37
N ASP A 254 -2.19 -28.93 1.97
CA ASP A 254 -1.31 -29.73 1.10
C ASP A 254 -1.63 -29.56 -0.39
N ALA A 255 -2.74 -28.86 -0.71
CA ALA A 255 -3.23 -28.69 -2.08
C ALA A 255 -3.51 -27.21 -2.42
N LEU A 256 -2.67 -26.29 -1.95
CA LEU A 256 -2.79 -24.87 -2.27
C LEU A 256 -2.39 -24.60 -3.72
N PRO A 257 -3.11 -23.71 -4.42
CA PRO A 257 -2.73 -23.24 -5.75
C PRO A 257 -1.53 -22.31 -5.69
N SER A 258 -1.14 -21.71 -6.83
CA SER A 258 -0.18 -20.62 -6.82
C SER A 258 -0.73 -19.44 -6.03
N LEU A 259 0.09 -18.86 -5.15
CA LEU A 259 -0.27 -17.78 -4.25
C LEU A 259 0.42 -16.48 -4.66
N PRO A 260 -0.08 -15.29 -4.21
CA PRO A 260 0.58 -14.03 -4.46
C PRO A 260 2.05 -14.06 -3.98
N SER A 261 2.93 -13.46 -4.77
CA SER A 261 4.34 -13.30 -4.42
C SER A 261 4.52 -12.11 -3.46
N GLY A 262 5.60 -12.16 -2.68
CA GLY A 262 6.02 -11.04 -1.83
C GLY A 262 5.34 -11.01 -0.46
N ALA A 263 5.72 -9.99 0.32
CA ALA A 263 5.11 -9.71 1.61
C ALA A 263 3.83 -8.89 1.38
N SER A 264 2.67 -9.53 1.51
CA SER A 264 1.37 -8.87 1.48
C SER A 264 0.49 -9.46 2.58
N ILE A 265 -0.46 -8.68 3.07
CA ILE A 265 -1.39 -9.14 4.11
C ILE A 265 -2.18 -10.39 3.64
N SER A 266 -2.47 -10.52 2.34
CA SER A 266 -3.02 -11.74 1.75
C SER A 266 -2.12 -12.95 2.01
N ARG A 267 -0.84 -12.81 1.67
CA ARG A 267 0.14 -13.87 1.90
C ARG A 267 0.32 -14.18 3.39
N ALA A 268 0.37 -13.14 4.22
CA ALA A 268 0.51 -13.29 5.66
C ALA A 268 -0.66 -14.06 6.30
N LEU A 269 -1.90 -13.77 5.89
CA LEU A 269 -3.09 -14.52 6.32
C LEU A 269 -2.98 -16.01 5.96
N ILE A 270 -2.61 -16.31 4.72
CA ILE A 270 -2.50 -17.69 4.24
C ILE A 270 -1.37 -18.43 4.97
N GLU A 271 -0.22 -17.80 5.18
CA GLU A 271 0.91 -18.41 5.89
C GLU A 271 0.63 -18.62 7.37
N ALA A 272 -0.07 -17.69 8.05
CA ALA A 272 -0.49 -17.86 9.44
C ALA A 272 -1.42 -19.08 9.58
N TRP A 273 -2.36 -19.25 8.65
CA TRP A 273 -3.20 -20.43 8.62
C TRP A 273 -2.40 -21.73 8.32
N ARG A 274 -1.46 -21.69 7.37
CA ARG A 274 -0.58 -22.84 7.08
C ARG A 274 0.19 -23.30 8.31
N ARG A 275 0.67 -22.36 9.11
CA ARG A 275 1.42 -22.60 10.34
C ARG A 275 0.55 -22.91 11.56
N ARG A 276 -0.79 -22.94 11.40
CA ARG A 276 -1.79 -23.15 12.46
C ARG A 276 -1.71 -22.09 13.58
N GLU A 277 -1.39 -20.87 13.23
CA GLU A 277 -1.39 -19.71 14.14
C GLU A 277 -2.78 -19.09 14.27
N ILE A 278 -3.64 -19.35 13.26
CA ILE A 278 -5.05 -18.91 13.18
C ILE A 278 -5.96 -20.01 12.69
#